data_b04513f16f87d3a97e465ae7bc9dc8a7
#
_entry.id   b04513f16f87d3a97e465ae7bc9dc8a7
#
_cell.length_a   1.000
_cell.length_b   1.000
_cell.length_c   1.000
_cell.angle_alpha   90.00
_cell.angle_beta   90.00
_cell.angle_gamma   90.00
#
_symmetry.space_group_name_H-M   'P 1'
#
loop_
_entity.id
_entity.type
_entity.pdbx_description
1 polymer ?
#
loop_
_entity_poly.entity_id
_entity_poly.type
_entity_poly.pdbx_seq_one_letter_code
_entity_poly.pdbx_strand_id
1 'polypeptide(L)'
;GKKRIIAETGAGQHGVATASVAARHGLECIIYMGEEDIKRQSLNVFRIKLLGAKVVGVSSGTSTLKDAMNEAMRDWVTNVDDTYYIIGSVAGPHPYPQIVRDFNSVVGEEVLEQSTSLIGKDPDVLIACVGGGSNAMGLFYPYIEKKNVRLVGVEAGGLGLSTGKHAAPLNDGKEGVLHGMRTYLMQDNNGQVIETHSVSAGLDYPGVGPEHAWLKDIGRAEYVTADDEQALDAFKELTRVEGIMPALETAHGLAPVSYTHLRAHETIL
;
A
#
# COMPACT_ATOMS: atom_id res chain seq x y z
N GLY A 1 -1.25 -21.99 -19.78
CA GLY A 1 -1.31 -21.04 -18.69
C GLY A 1 -1.21 -21.73 -17.35
N LYS A 2 -0.87 -21.01 -16.31
CA LYS A 2 -0.81 -21.52 -14.93
C LYS A 2 -2.24 -21.85 -14.44
N LYS A 3 -2.37 -22.90 -13.65
CA LYS A 3 -3.68 -23.35 -13.13
C LYS A 3 -3.90 -22.94 -11.67
N ARG A 4 -2.82 -22.62 -10.98
CA ARG A 4 -2.79 -22.25 -9.57
C ARG A 4 -2.34 -20.80 -9.43
N ILE A 5 -3.06 -20.04 -8.64
CA ILE A 5 -2.78 -18.64 -8.33
C ILE A 5 -2.53 -18.51 -6.84
N ILE A 6 -1.50 -17.77 -6.47
CA ILE A 6 -1.24 -17.38 -5.09
C ILE A 6 -1.12 -15.86 -4.98
N ALA A 7 -1.48 -15.34 -3.82
CA ALA A 7 -1.27 -13.95 -3.44
C ALA A 7 -1.04 -13.84 -1.93
N GLU A 8 -0.36 -12.80 -1.51
CA GLU A 8 -0.35 -12.35 -0.12
C GLU A 8 -1.40 -11.27 0.10
N THR A 9 -1.76 -11.03 1.35
CA THR A 9 -2.61 -9.89 1.72
C THR A 9 -2.40 -9.48 3.17
N GLY A 10 -2.47 -8.21 3.47
CA GLY A 10 -2.50 -7.64 4.83
C GLY A 10 -3.92 -7.21 5.21
N ALA A 11 -4.41 -6.11 4.65
CA ALA A 11 -5.79 -5.64 4.88
C ALA A 11 -6.87 -6.57 4.29
N GLY A 12 -6.51 -7.52 3.43
CA GLY A 12 -7.42 -8.49 2.85
C GLY A 12 -8.03 -8.10 1.52
N GLN A 13 -7.95 -6.86 1.08
CA GLN A 13 -8.57 -6.37 -0.17
C GLN A 13 -7.96 -7.02 -1.40
N HIS A 14 -6.63 -7.09 -1.48
CA HIS A 14 -5.94 -7.77 -2.57
C HIS A 14 -6.30 -9.27 -2.63
N GLY A 15 -6.41 -9.92 -1.47
CA GLY A 15 -6.86 -11.31 -1.37
C GLY A 15 -8.28 -11.51 -1.88
N VAL A 16 -9.21 -10.61 -1.54
CA VAL A 16 -10.60 -10.66 -2.05
C VAL A 16 -10.63 -10.47 -3.56
N ALA A 17 -9.91 -9.49 -4.10
CA ALA A 17 -9.86 -9.22 -5.53
C ALA A 17 -9.28 -10.42 -6.30
N THR A 18 -8.16 -10.98 -5.82
CA THR A 18 -7.53 -12.17 -6.41
C THR A 18 -8.46 -13.38 -6.37
N ALA A 19 -9.10 -13.65 -5.23
CA ALA A 19 -10.06 -14.76 -5.09
C ALA A 19 -11.26 -14.60 -6.02
N SER A 20 -11.76 -13.36 -6.19
CA SER A 20 -12.90 -13.07 -7.09
C SER A 20 -12.57 -13.39 -8.54
N VAL A 21 -11.40 -12.98 -9.02
CA VAL A 21 -10.95 -13.26 -10.38
C VAL A 21 -10.67 -14.75 -10.57
N ALA A 22 -9.99 -15.38 -9.60
CA ALA A 22 -9.72 -16.81 -9.64
C ALA A 22 -11.00 -17.65 -9.71
N ALA A 23 -12.00 -17.33 -8.88
CA ALA A 23 -13.31 -17.99 -8.90
C ALA A 23 -14.00 -17.86 -10.27
N ARG A 24 -13.99 -16.67 -10.87
CA ARG A 24 -14.56 -16.41 -12.19
C ARG A 24 -13.91 -17.25 -13.29
N HIS A 25 -12.61 -17.53 -13.17
CA HIS A 25 -11.84 -18.28 -14.16
C HIS A 25 -11.66 -19.78 -13.81
N GLY A 26 -12.23 -20.25 -12.71
CA GLY A 26 -12.11 -21.63 -12.25
C GLY A 26 -10.66 -22.03 -11.90
N LEU A 27 -9.87 -21.10 -11.36
CA LEU A 27 -8.48 -21.32 -10.99
C LEU A 27 -8.36 -21.66 -9.50
N GLU A 28 -7.45 -22.56 -9.15
CA GLU A 28 -7.09 -22.78 -7.76
C GLU A 28 -6.46 -21.50 -7.20
N CYS A 29 -6.91 -21.07 -6.02
CA CYS A 29 -6.45 -19.83 -5.41
C CYS A 29 -6.06 -20.04 -3.94
N ILE A 30 -4.84 -19.61 -3.58
CA ILE A 30 -4.34 -19.64 -2.21
C ILE A 30 -3.91 -18.21 -1.82
N ILE A 31 -4.43 -17.76 -0.69
CA ILE A 31 -4.13 -16.44 -0.13
C ILE A 31 -3.34 -16.61 1.17
N TYR A 32 -2.11 -16.09 1.19
CA TYR A 32 -1.27 -16.03 2.39
C TYR A 32 -1.60 -14.77 3.17
N MET A 33 -1.83 -14.92 4.47
CA MET A 33 -2.18 -13.78 5.34
C MET A 33 -1.61 -14.01 6.74
N GLY A 34 -1.01 -13.00 7.33
CA GLY A 34 -0.52 -13.08 8.70
C GLY A 34 -1.64 -13.36 9.70
N GLU A 35 -1.38 -14.15 10.73
CA GLU A 35 -2.41 -14.49 11.74
C GLU A 35 -2.96 -13.28 12.48
N GLU A 36 -2.15 -12.25 12.70
CA GLU A 36 -2.61 -10.98 13.29
C GLU A 36 -3.54 -10.23 12.32
N ASP A 37 -3.21 -10.21 11.04
CA ASP A 37 -4.06 -9.62 10.01
C ASP A 37 -5.37 -10.39 9.82
N ILE A 38 -5.35 -11.73 9.90
CA ILE A 38 -6.56 -12.58 9.88
C ILE A 38 -7.54 -12.18 10.98
N LYS A 39 -7.03 -11.89 12.18
CA LYS A 39 -7.87 -11.44 13.31
C LYS A 39 -8.45 -10.05 13.05
N ARG A 40 -7.59 -9.10 12.63
CA ARG A 40 -7.99 -7.70 12.36
C ARG A 40 -8.99 -7.59 11.20
N GLN A 41 -8.89 -8.47 10.21
CA GLN A 41 -9.60 -8.39 8.93
C GLN A 41 -10.49 -9.62 8.66
N SER A 42 -11.11 -10.16 9.71
CA SER A 42 -11.91 -11.40 9.66
C SER A 42 -13.03 -11.37 8.61
N LEU A 43 -13.63 -10.21 8.33
CA LEU A 43 -14.66 -10.05 7.31
C LEU A 43 -14.10 -10.31 5.89
N ASN A 44 -12.91 -9.83 5.59
CA ASN A 44 -12.25 -10.10 4.30
C ASN A 44 -11.84 -11.57 4.19
N VAL A 45 -11.37 -12.18 5.28
CA VAL A 45 -11.09 -13.63 5.33
C VAL A 45 -12.35 -14.44 5.02
N PHE A 46 -13.49 -14.06 5.58
CA PHE A 46 -14.77 -14.69 5.27
C PHE A 46 -15.12 -14.57 3.77
N ARG A 47 -14.97 -13.39 3.17
CA ARG A 47 -15.21 -13.15 1.74
C ARG A 47 -14.31 -14.00 0.85
N ILE A 48 -13.00 -14.07 1.16
CA ILE A 48 -12.02 -14.89 0.42
C ILE A 48 -12.43 -16.37 0.43
N LYS A 49 -12.79 -16.90 1.60
CA LYS A 49 -13.26 -18.30 1.74
C LYS A 49 -14.57 -18.55 1.02
N LEU A 50 -15.51 -17.61 1.07
CA LEU A 50 -16.79 -17.71 0.37
C LEU A 50 -16.60 -17.77 -1.16
N LEU A 51 -15.57 -17.09 -1.70
CA LEU A 51 -15.17 -17.15 -3.11
C LEU A 51 -14.45 -18.46 -3.49
N GLY A 52 -14.27 -19.37 -2.55
CA GLY A 52 -13.65 -20.68 -2.78
C GLY A 52 -12.12 -20.70 -2.69
N ALA A 53 -11.48 -19.58 -2.35
CA ALA A 53 -10.05 -19.57 -2.14
C ALA A 53 -9.66 -20.11 -0.75
N LYS A 54 -8.47 -20.71 -0.67
CA LYS A 54 -7.87 -21.15 0.59
C LYS A 54 -7.09 -20.01 1.22
N VAL A 55 -7.36 -19.72 2.50
CA VAL A 55 -6.53 -18.81 3.29
C VAL A 55 -5.54 -19.62 4.12
N VAL A 56 -4.26 -19.30 3.98
CA VAL A 56 -3.16 -19.89 4.76
C VAL A 56 -2.67 -18.85 5.76
N GLY A 57 -2.87 -19.12 7.04
CA GLY A 57 -2.36 -18.29 8.13
C GLY A 57 -0.85 -18.43 8.27
N VAL A 58 -0.15 -17.31 8.41
CA VAL A 58 1.29 -17.25 8.61
C VAL A 58 1.57 -16.77 10.02
N SER A 59 2.19 -17.63 10.84
CA SER A 59 2.50 -17.38 12.25
C SER A 59 3.97 -17.02 12.50
N SER A 60 4.81 -17.01 11.45
CA SER A 60 6.22 -16.63 11.55
C SER A 60 6.41 -15.13 11.70
N GLY A 61 7.52 -14.72 12.28
CA GLY A 61 7.89 -13.31 12.44
C GLY A 61 6.86 -12.51 13.25
N THR A 62 6.39 -11.41 12.71
CA THR A 62 5.34 -10.55 13.30
C THR A 62 3.93 -11.02 12.95
N SER A 63 3.78 -12.07 12.17
CA SER A 63 2.49 -12.60 11.69
C SER A 63 1.66 -11.56 10.92
N THR A 64 2.31 -10.69 10.15
CA THR A 64 1.72 -9.62 9.34
C THR A 64 2.06 -9.76 7.85
N LEU A 65 1.72 -8.76 7.06
CA LEU A 65 1.91 -8.72 5.60
C LEU A 65 3.32 -9.11 5.15
N LYS A 66 4.37 -8.64 5.84
CA LYS A 66 5.76 -8.97 5.49
C LYS A 66 6.00 -10.49 5.48
N ASP A 67 5.50 -11.17 6.48
CA ASP A 67 5.68 -12.62 6.62
C ASP A 67 4.78 -13.39 5.65
N ALA A 68 3.60 -12.89 5.36
CA ALA A 68 2.73 -13.42 4.31
C ALA A 68 3.42 -13.34 2.93
N MET A 69 4.11 -12.24 2.60
CA MET A 69 4.91 -12.13 1.38
C MET A 69 6.05 -13.15 1.35
N ASN A 70 6.74 -13.35 2.46
CA ASN A 70 7.81 -14.35 2.55
C ASN A 70 7.30 -15.77 2.21
N GLU A 71 6.16 -16.16 2.77
CA GLU A 71 5.57 -17.48 2.50
C GLU A 71 5.05 -17.60 1.07
N ALA A 72 4.40 -16.58 0.55
CA ALA A 72 3.96 -16.57 -0.85
C ALA A 72 5.15 -16.70 -1.82
N MET A 73 6.26 -16.02 -1.56
CA MET A 73 7.48 -16.15 -2.37
C MET A 73 8.11 -17.53 -2.27
N ARG A 74 8.14 -18.17 -1.08
CA ARG A 74 8.64 -19.54 -0.91
C ARG A 74 7.79 -20.53 -1.69
N ASP A 75 6.47 -20.43 -1.58
CA ASP A 75 5.56 -21.26 -2.35
C ASP A 75 5.77 -21.06 -3.86
N TRP A 76 5.83 -19.80 -4.31
CA TRP A 76 5.99 -19.48 -5.73
C TRP A 76 7.26 -20.08 -6.32
N VAL A 77 8.43 -19.89 -5.68
CA VAL A 77 9.69 -20.43 -6.22
C VAL A 77 9.73 -21.95 -6.18
N THR A 78 9.02 -22.57 -5.23
CA THR A 78 8.91 -24.04 -5.14
C THR A 78 8.02 -24.62 -6.24
N ASN A 79 6.96 -23.90 -6.61
CA ASN A 79 5.92 -24.37 -7.53
C ASN A 79 5.82 -23.51 -8.80
N VAL A 80 6.93 -22.96 -9.26
CA VAL A 80 6.96 -21.99 -10.36
C VAL A 80 6.40 -22.52 -11.68
N ASP A 81 6.44 -23.83 -11.90
CA ASP A 81 5.99 -24.45 -13.16
C ASP A 81 4.47 -24.39 -13.35
N ASP A 82 3.69 -24.48 -12.29
CA ASP A 82 2.22 -24.49 -12.35
C ASP A 82 1.55 -23.30 -11.67
N THR A 83 2.29 -22.54 -10.89
CA THR A 83 1.80 -21.46 -10.03
C THR A 83 2.17 -20.09 -10.56
N TYR A 84 1.21 -19.17 -10.55
CA TYR A 84 1.42 -17.75 -10.80
C TYR A 84 1.23 -16.96 -9.50
N TYR A 85 2.23 -16.17 -9.14
CA TYR A 85 2.14 -15.27 -7.99
C TYR A 85 1.62 -13.92 -8.43
N ILE A 86 0.46 -13.51 -7.90
CA ILE A 86 -0.11 -12.18 -8.07
C ILE A 86 0.29 -11.34 -6.86
N ILE A 87 1.46 -10.69 -6.96
CA ILE A 87 1.94 -9.81 -5.89
C ILE A 87 1.03 -8.58 -5.76
N GLY A 88 0.72 -8.21 -4.51
CA GLY A 88 -0.27 -7.16 -4.20
C GLY A 88 0.30 -5.75 -4.13
N SER A 89 1.59 -5.56 -4.32
CA SER A 89 2.21 -4.24 -4.22
C SER A 89 3.29 -4.04 -5.30
N VAL A 90 3.77 -2.79 -5.46
CA VAL A 90 4.90 -2.43 -6.34
C VAL A 90 6.24 -2.83 -5.70
N ALA A 91 6.28 -4.03 -5.15
CA ALA A 91 7.39 -4.60 -4.40
C ALA A 91 7.88 -5.90 -5.06
N GLY A 92 8.97 -6.46 -4.55
CA GLY A 92 9.51 -7.71 -5.06
C GLY A 92 10.57 -7.53 -6.15
N PRO A 93 11.12 -8.65 -6.68
CA PRO A 93 12.14 -8.62 -7.71
C PRO A 93 11.56 -8.15 -9.04
N HIS A 94 12.42 -7.61 -9.91
CA HIS A 94 12.02 -7.33 -11.28
C HIS A 94 11.46 -8.60 -11.97
N PRO A 95 10.35 -8.55 -12.72
CA PRO A 95 9.62 -7.34 -13.17
C PRO A 95 8.40 -6.96 -12.33
N TYR A 96 8.19 -7.52 -11.14
CA TYR A 96 6.97 -7.29 -10.35
C TYR A 96 6.65 -5.82 -10.09
N PRO A 97 7.58 -4.95 -9.64
CA PRO A 97 7.25 -3.54 -9.44
C PRO A 97 6.69 -2.89 -10.70
N GLN A 98 7.29 -3.17 -11.86
CA GLN A 98 6.82 -2.66 -13.14
C GLN A 98 5.43 -3.20 -13.52
N ILE A 99 5.21 -4.51 -13.39
CA ILE A 99 3.91 -5.13 -13.72
C ILE A 99 2.79 -4.51 -12.89
N VAL A 100 3.00 -4.40 -11.58
CA VAL A 100 1.99 -3.84 -10.67
C VAL A 100 1.75 -2.36 -10.95
N ARG A 101 2.82 -1.57 -11.16
CA ARG A 101 2.71 -0.17 -11.58
C ARG A 101 1.87 -0.03 -12.86
N ASP A 102 2.23 -0.77 -13.90
CA ASP A 102 1.61 -0.64 -15.22
C ASP A 102 0.10 -0.96 -15.16
N PHE A 103 -0.30 -1.99 -14.38
CA PHE A 103 -1.72 -2.27 -14.17
C PHE A 103 -2.44 -1.25 -13.27
N ASN A 104 -1.75 -0.65 -12.31
CA ASN A 104 -2.36 0.38 -11.45
C ASN A 104 -2.34 1.77 -12.09
N SER A 105 -1.54 2.02 -13.13
CA SER A 105 -1.44 3.34 -13.78
C SER A 105 -2.76 3.82 -14.40
N VAL A 106 -3.69 2.91 -14.67
CA VAL A 106 -5.05 3.24 -15.11
C VAL A 106 -5.73 4.26 -14.20
N VAL A 107 -5.46 4.23 -12.89
CA VAL A 107 -6.02 5.21 -11.94
C VAL A 107 -5.51 6.62 -12.26
N GLY A 108 -4.22 6.78 -12.46
CA GLY A 108 -3.63 8.09 -12.81
C GLY A 108 -4.01 8.55 -14.22
N GLU A 109 -4.15 7.64 -15.16
CA GLU A 109 -4.61 7.93 -16.53
C GLU A 109 -6.06 8.45 -16.52
N GLU A 110 -6.95 7.79 -15.77
CA GLU A 110 -8.33 8.24 -15.59
C GLU A 110 -8.41 9.59 -14.85
N VAL A 111 -7.58 9.82 -13.84
CA VAL A 111 -7.50 11.12 -13.15
C VAL A 111 -7.07 12.21 -14.12
N LEU A 112 -6.14 11.94 -15.03
CA LEU A 112 -5.69 12.89 -16.04
C LEU A 112 -6.83 13.31 -16.98
N GLU A 113 -7.61 12.35 -17.44
CA GLU A 113 -8.77 12.58 -18.31
C GLU A 113 -9.90 13.30 -17.56
N GLN A 114 -10.24 12.80 -16.37
CA GLN A 114 -11.33 13.33 -15.57
C GLN A 114 -11.05 14.75 -15.06
N SER A 115 -9.82 15.06 -14.61
CA SER A 115 -9.46 16.41 -14.16
C SER A 115 -9.55 17.41 -15.30
N THR A 116 -9.08 17.06 -16.48
CA THR A 116 -9.24 17.91 -17.68
C THR A 116 -10.71 18.16 -18.02
N SER A 117 -11.55 17.12 -17.93
CA SER A 117 -12.97 17.21 -18.22
C SER A 117 -13.76 18.03 -17.18
N LEU A 118 -13.45 17.84 -15.88
CA LEU A 118 -14.24 18.40 -14.78
C LEU A 118 -13.79 19.81 -14.37
N ILE A 119 -12.49 20.06 -14.37
CA ILE A 119 -11.89 21.31 -13.87
C ILE A 119 -11.05 22.06 -14.90
N GLY A 120 -10.88 21.52 -16.10
CA GLY A 120 -10.20 22.18 -17.22
C GLY A 120 -8.67 22.26 -17.10
N LYS A 121 -8.06 21.61 -16.11
CA LYS A 121 -6.61 21.60 -15.86
C LYS A 121 -6.16 20.34 -15.12
N ASP A 122 -4.83 20.10 -15.09
CA ASP A 122 -4.26 19.13 -14.17
C ASP A 122 -4.51 19.56 -12.71
N PRO A 123 -4.59 18.62 -11.76
CA PRO A 123 -4.62 18.94 -10.33
C PRO A 123 -3.30 19.62 -9.90
N ASP A 124 -3.37 20.49 -8.89
CA ASP A 124 -2.18 21.14 -8.35
C ASP A 124 -1.35 20.17 -7.48
N VAL A 125 -2.05 19.22 -6.83
CA VAL A 125 -1.44 18.22 -5.94
C VAL A 125 -2.16 16.88 -6.10
N LEU A 126 -1.40 15.79 -6.14
CA LEU A 126 -1.88 14.42 -5.98
C LEU A 126 -1.38 13.87 -4.65
N ILE A 127 -2.29 13.33 -3.85
CA ILE A 127 -1.97 12.80 -2.52
C ILE A 127 -2.45 11.35 -2.44
N ALA A 128 -1.60 10.45 -1.94
CA ALA A 128 -1.96 9.05 -1.73
C ALA A 128 -1.23 8.47 -0.52
N CYS A 129 -1.88 7.53 0.18
CA CYS A 129 -1.21 6.75 1.23
C CYS A 129 -0.18 5.79 0.64
N VAL A 130 0.89 5.53 1.39
CA VAL A 130 2.02 4.69 0.98
C VAL A 130 2.32 3.67 2.07
N GLY A 131 1.97 2.40 1.80
CA GLY A 131 2.54 1.23 2.46
C GLY A 131 3.60 0.63 1.54
N GLY A 132 3.30 -0.48 0.85
CA GLY A 132 4.12 -0.92 -0.30
C GLY A 132 4.08 0.05 -1.47
N GLY A 133 3.00 0.83 -1.62
CA GLY A 133 2.89 2.00 -2.48
C GLY A 133 2.25 1.76 -3.85
N SER A 134 1.52 0.64 -4.07
CA SER A 134 0.95 0.35 -5.39
C SER A 134 -0.11 1.36 -5.83
N ASN A 135 -1.02 1.77 -4.94
CA ASN A 135 -2.03 2.78 -5.27
C ASN A 135 -1.40 4.13 -5.59
N ALA A 136 -0.43 4.56 -4.78
CA ALA A 136 0.28 5.81 -4.98
C ALA A 136 1.09 5.81 -6.29
N MET A 137 1.78 4.71 -6.61
CA MET A 137 2.52 4.59 -7.85
C MET A 137 1.59 4.60 -9.07
N GLY A 138 0.46 3.92 -9.00
CA GLY A 138 -0.54 3.96 -10.06
C GLY A 138 -1.09 5.37 -10.34
N LEU A 139 -1.34 6.13 -9.26
CA LEU A 139 -1.77 7.52 -9.37
C LEU A 139 -0.65 8.44 -9.89
N PHE A 140 0.59 8.28 -9.39
CA PHE A 140 1.69 9.19 -9.66
C PHE A 140 2.35 8.95 -11.03
N TYR A 141 2.35 7.72 -11.53
CA TYR A 141 3.14 7.33 -12.69
C TYR A 141 2.88 8.20 -13.94
N PRO A 142 1.62 8.45 -14.36
CA PRO A 142 1.35 9.33 -15.50
C PRO A 142 1.72 10.81 -15.28
N TYR A 143 1.97 11.19 -14.02
CA TYR A 143 2.31 12.56 -13.64
C TYR A 143 3.79 12.79 -13.34
N ILE A 144 4.66 11.76 -13.44
CA ILE A 144 6.08 11.89 -13.11
C ILE A 144 6.74 13.02 -13.90
N GLU A 145 6.43 13.13 -15.19
CA GLU A 145 6.99 14.17 -16.06
C GLU A 145 6.26 15.54 -15.96
N LYS A 146 5.09 15.59 -15.34
CA LYS A 146 4.32 16.82 -15.13
C LYS A 146 4.81 17.56 -13.89
N LYS A 147 5.88 18.35 -14.05
CA LYS A 147 6.58 19.03 -12.93
C LYS A 147 5.73 20.10 -12.21
N ASN A 148 4.67 20.58 -12.85
CA ASN A 148 3.69 21.49 -12.25
C ASN A 148 2.71 20.82 -11.27
N VAL A 149 2.66 19.50 -11.22
CA VAL A 149 1.82 18.74 -10.29
C VAL A 149 2.69 18.21 -9.14
N ARG A 150 2.36 18.59 -7.91
CA ARG A 150 3.02 18.03 -6.72
C ARG A 150 2.54 16.60 -6.49
N LEU A 151 3.47 15.72 -6.11
CA LEU A 151 3.17 14.33 -5.73
C LEU A 151 3.50 14.16 -4.25
N VAL A 152 2.52 13.80 -3.43
CA VAL A 152 2.67 13.67 -1.98
C VAL A 152 2.26 12.26 -1.54
N GLY A 153 3.23 11.47 -1.11
CA GLY A 153 3.01 10.17 -0.49
C GLY A 153 2.88 10.31 1.03
N VAL A 154 1.92 9.63 1.63
CA VAL A 154 1.69 9.69 3.08
C VAL A 154 1.93 8.31 3.68
N GLU A 155 3.00 8.18 4.47
CA GLU A 155 3.33 6.96 5.20
C GLU A 155 2.68 6.92 6.58
N ALA A 156 2.54 5.71 7.15
CA ALA A 156 1.98 5.55 8.49
C ALA A 156 2.99 5.95 9.57
N GLY A 157 2.73 7.06 10.23
CA GLY A 157 3.49 7.56 11.38
C GLY A 157 3.26 6.78 12.68
N GLY A 158 2.26 5.87 12.70
CA GLY A 158 1.97 5.01 13.83
C GLY A 158 1.75 5.79 15.12
N LEU A 159 2.49 5.43 16.17
CA LEU A 159 2.47 6.15 17.46
C LEU A 159 3.45 7.36 17.48
N GLY A 160 3.92 7.80 16.34
CA GLY A 160 4.91 8.86 16.17
C GLY A 160 6.31 8.33 15.86
N LEU A 161 7.04 8.98 14.93
CA LEU A 161 8.36 8.55 14.48
C LEU A 161 9.35 8.37 15.64
N SER A 162 9.34 9.29 16.62
CA SER A 162 10.23 9.24 17.77
C SER A 162 10.05 8.02 18.68
N THR A 163 8.94 7.31 18.55
CA THR A 163 8.66 6.10 19.35
C THR A 163 9.28 4.85 18.75
N GLY A 164 9.69 4.89 17.48
CA GLY A 164 10.09 3.73 16.69
C GLY A 164 8.93 2.78 16.32
N LYS A 165 7.70 3.10 16.72
CA LYS A 165 6.48 2.31 16.41
C LYS A 165 5.70 2.98 15.28
N HIS A 166 6.19 2.82 14.06
CA HIS A 166 5.61 3.36 12.82
C HIS A 166 5.98 2.48 11.62
N ALA A 167 5.44 2.78 10.45
CA ALA A 167 5.73 2.11 9.19
C ALA A 167 6.03 3.15 8.09
N ALA A 168 7.07 3.96 8.33
CA ALA A 168 7.45 5.07 7.47
C ALA A 168 8.91 4.93 6.96
N PRO A 169 9.21 3.93 6.11
CA PRO A 169 10.58 3.67 5.66
C PRO A 169 11.18 4.81 4.83
N LEU A 170 10.38 5.59 4.09
CA LEU A 170 10.90 6.74 3.35
C LEU A 170 11.26 7.92 4.25
N ASN A 171 10.63 8.06 5.41
CA ASN A 171 10.92 9.14 6.36
C ASN A 171 12.02 8.77 7.36
N ASP A 172 12.05 7.53 7.86
CA ASP A 172 12.96 7.12 8.96
C ASP A 172 13.69 5.77 8.71
N GLY A 173 13.49 5.15 7.52
CA GLY A 173 14.18 3.91 7.16
C GLY A 173 15.58 4.16 6.60
N LYS A 174 16.30 3.05 6.36
CA LYS A 174 17.62 3.03 5.74
C LYS A 174 17.58 2.22 4.45
N GLU A 175 18.51 2.50 3.53
CA GLU A 175 18.68 1.68 2.33
C GLU A 175 19.03 0.23 2.70
N GLY A 176 18.41 -0.71 1.98
CA GLY A 176 18.67 -2.13 2.16
C GLY A 176 17.97 -2.99 1.11
N VAL A 177 17.91 -4.30 1.36
CA VAL A 177 17.27 -5.26 0.46
C VAL A 177 16.18 -5.99 1.22
N LEU A 178 14.96 -5.96 0.67
CA LEU A 178 13.81 -6.68 1.20
C LEU A 178 13.02 -7.29 0.03
N HIS A 179 12.57 -8.53 0.17
CA HIS A 179 11.76 -9.23 -0.84
C HIS A 179 12.34 -9.19 -2.28
N GLY A 180 13.69 -9.21 -2.39
CA GLY A 180 14.38 -9.20 -3.68
C GLY A 180 14.47 -7.84 -4.37
N MET A 181 14.16 -6.74 -3.69
CA MET A 181 14.30 -5.36 -4.17
C MET A 181 15.24 -4.54 -3.28
N ARG A 182 16.01 -3.62 -3.86
CA ARG A 182 16.71 -2.57 -3.14
C ARG A 182 15.74 -1.40 -2.92
N THR A 183 15.63 -0.96 -1.67
CA THR A 183 14.70 0.11 -1.29
C THR A 183 15.08 0.69 0.07
N TYR A 184 14.25 1.61 0.60
CA TYR A 184 14.27 2.01 2.01
C TYR A 184 13.46 1.02 2.83
N LEU A 185 13.98 0.63 3.98
CA LEU A 185 13.29 -0.26 4.92
C LEU A 185 13.59 0.07 6.38
N MET A 186 12.66 -0.30 7.24
CA MET A 186 12.80 -0.24 8.68
C MET A 186 13.75 -1.35 9.14
N GLN A 187 14.97 -1.00 9.54
CA GLN A 187 15.99 -1.96 9.97
C GLN A 187 16.85 -1.40 11.09
N ASP A 188 17.34 -2.32 11.92
CA ASP A 188 18.29 -2.00 12.98
C ASP A 188 19.72 -1.76 12.43
N ASN A 189 20.67 -1.53 13.34
CA ASN A 189 22.07 -1.31 12.96
C ASN A 189 22.78 -2.58 12.45
N ASN A 190 22.17 -3.74 12.61
CA ASN A 190 22.67 -5.02 12.12
C ASN A 190 22.01 -5.41 10.78
N GLY A 191 21.14 -4.56 10.24
CA GLY A 191 20.39 -4.81 9.01
C GLY A 191 19.19 -5.76 9.18
N GLN A 192 18.78 -6.03 10.43
CA GLN A 192 17.58 -6.83 10.67
C GLN A 192 16.34 -5.96 10.57
N VAL A 193 15.32 -6.45 9.86
CA VAL A 193 14.04 -5.77 9.74
C VAL A 193 13.40 -5.67 11.12
N ILE A 194 13.04 -4.45 11.53
CA ILE A 194 12.34 -4.18 12.79
C ILE A 194 10.83 -4.26 12.60
N GLU A 195 10.14 -4.57 13.70
CA GLU A 195 8.68 -4.58 13.73
C GLU A 195 8.11 -3.18 13.48
N THR A 196 7.14 -3.11 12.59
CA THR A 196 6.40 -1.88 12.27
C THR A 196 5.08 -1.81 13.01
N HIS A 197 4.48 -0.64 13.03
CA HIS A 197 3.15 -0.42 13.59
C HIS A 197 2.35 0.58 12.76
N SER A 198 1.09 0.24 12.52
CA SER A 198 0.06 1.13 11.99
C SER A 198 -1.32 0.64 12.45
N VAL A 199 -2.22 1.57 12.75
CA VAL A 199 -3.64 1.24 12.93
C VAL A 199 -4.25 0.66 11.66
N SER A 200 -3.64 0.96 10.51
CA SER A 200 -4.03 0.45 9.19
C SER A 200 -3.19 -0.77 8.80
N ALA A 201 -3.83 -1.93 8.70
CA ALA A 201 -3.15 -3.17 8.32
C ALA A 201 -2.52 -3.10 6.91
N GLY A 202 -3.10 -2.33 5.99
CA GLY A 202 -2.56 -2.16 4.63
C GLY A 202 -1.33 -1.26 4.55
N LEU A 203 -1.02 -0.49 5.60
CA LEU A 203 0.18 0.35 5.69
C LEU A 203 1.24 -0.22 6.65
N ASP A 204 0.93 -1.30 7.34
CA ASP A 204 1.84 -1.96 8.29
C ASP A 204 2.86 -2.85 7.54
N TYR A 205 3.82 -2.18 6.89
CA TYR A 205 4.84 -2.81 6.07
C TYR A 205 6.18 -2.10 6.24
N PRO A 206 7.29 -2.84 6.49
CA PRO A 206 8.58 -2.24 6.84
C PRO A 206 9.38 -1.74 5.64
N GLY A 207 8.90 -1.89 4.43
CA GLY A 207 9.57 -1.45 3.21
C GLY A 207 8.65 -0.64 2.32
N VAL A 208 9.12 -0.30 1.14
CA VAL A 208 8.35 0.44 0.13
C VAL A 208 8.80 0.03 -1.27
N GLY A 209 7.98 0.26 -2.28
CA GLY A 209 8.34 -0.02 -3.67
C GLY A 209 9.60 0.73 -4.11
N PRO A 210 10.50 0.11 -4.90
CA PRO A 210 11.77 0.72 -5.30
C PRO A 210 11.60 1.99 -6.14
N GLU A 211 10.51 2.12 -6.88
CA GLU A 211 10.23 3.34 -7.64
C GLU A 211 9.86 4.52 -6.72
N HIS A 212 9.24 4.28 -5.55
CA HIS A 212 9.03 5.33 -4.54
C HIS A 212 10.36 5.78 -3.93
N ALA A 213 11.28 4.85 -3.66
CA ALA A 213 12.64 5.18 -3.22
C ALA A 213 13.34 6.08 -4.25
N TRP A 214 13.26 5.70 -5.51
CA TRP A 214 13.81 6.53 -6.61
C TRP A 214 13.14 7.90 -6.70
N LEU A 215 11.81 8.01 -6.63
CA LEU A 215 11.10 9.30 -6.66
C LEU A 215 11.50 10.22 -5.51
N LYS A 216 11.77 9.66 -4.31
CA LYS A 216 12.32 10.40 -3.18
C LYS A 216 13.72 10.90 -3.50
N ASP A 217 14.62 10.02 -3.95
CA ASP A 217 16.03 10.33 -4.18
C ASP A 217 16.22 11.44 -5.23
N ILE A 218 15.40 11.45 -6.26
CA ILE A 218 15.43 12.51 -7.29
C ILE A 218 14.61 13.76 -6.92
N GLY A 219 13.97 13.77 -5.75
CA GLY A 219 13.14 14.89 -5.30
C GLY A 219 11.88 15.11 -6.12
N ARG A 220 11.35 14.08 -6.79
CA ARG A 220 10.15 14.21 -7.61
C ARG A 220 8.87 14.12 -6.80
N ALA A 221 8.85 13.32 -5.76
CA ALA A 221 7.74 13.20 -4.83
C ALA A 221 8.17 13.56 -3.41
N GLU A 222 7.25 14.19 -2.69
CA GLU A 222 7.38 14.47 -1.27
C GLU A 222 6.78 13.29 -0.49
N TYR A 223 7.40 12.94 0.64
CA TYR A 223 6.87 11.92 1.53
C TYR A 223 6.74 12.49 2.93
N VAL A 224 5.51 12.41 3.43
CA VAL A 224 5.14 12.89 4.77
C VAL A 224 4.54 11.73 5.56
N THR A 225 4.32 11.93 6.86
CA THR A 225 3.69 10.94 7.71
C THR A 225 2.38 11.46 8.30
N ALA A 226 1.44 10.54 8.55
CA ALA A 226 0.31 10.76 9.43
C ALA A 226 0.33 9.69 10.53
N ASP A 227 0.20 10.11 11.77
CA ASP A 227 0.10 9.18 12.90
C ASP A 227 -1.32 8.58 13.02
N ASP A 228 -1.48 7.60 13.91
CA ASP A 228 -2.74 6.89 14.10
C ASP A 228 -3.88 7.81 14.53
N GLU A 229 -3.60 8.82 15.37
CA GLU A 229 -4.60 9.79 15.83
C GLU A 229 -5.05 10.69 14.68
N GLN A 230 -4.12 11.24 13.93
CA GLN A 230 -4.38 12.06 12.74
C GLN A 230 -5.20 11.31 11.69
N ALA A 231 -4.87 10.04 11.46
CA ALA A 231 -5.62 9.20 10.52
C ALA A 231 -7.05 8.95 10.99
N LEU A 232 -7.24 8.64 12.28
CA LEU A 232 -8.57 8.42 12.87
C LEU A 232 -9.42 9.70 12.87
N ASP A 233 -8.82 10.85 13.08
CA ASP A 233 -9.54 12.13 13.03
C ASP A 233 -9.93 12.48 11.59
N ALA A 234 -9.06 12.29 10.62
CA ALA A 234 -9.41 12.45 9.19
C ALA A 234 -10.53 11.48 8.76
N PHE A 235 -10.52 10.24 9.26
CA PHE A 235 -11.60 9.27 9.04
C PHE A 235 -12.94 9.82 9.54
N LYS A 236 -12.99 10.29 10.80
CA LYS A 236 -14.21 10.85 11.42
C LYS A 236 -14.69 12.10 10.68
N GLU A 237 -13.75 12.97 10.31
CA GLU A 237 -14.06 14.21 9.61
C GLU A 237 -14.69 13.94 8.25
N LEU A 238 -14.09 13.13 7.39
CA LEU A 238 -14.66 12.76 6.10
C LEU A 238 -16.02 12.10 6.24
N THR A 239 -16.16 11.21 7.23
CA THR A 239 -17.44 10.54 7.50
C THR A 239 -18.53 11.56 7.85
N ARG A 240 -18.19 12.56 8.68
CA ARG A 240 -19.16 13.58 9.13
C ARG A 240 -19.52 14.60 8.04
N VAL A 241 -18.52 15.01 7.23
CA VAL A 241 -18.70 16.10 6.25
C VAL A 241 -19.27 15.56 4.94
N GLU A 242 -18.81 14.42 4.46
CA GLU A 242 -19.17 13.87 3.17
C GLU A 242 -20.08 12.63 3.24
N GLY A 243 -20.31 12.07 4.44
CA GLY A 243 -21.05 10.81 4.59
C GLY A 243 -20.31 9.58 4.06
N ILE A 244 -18.99 9.70 3.83
CA ILE A 244 -18.14 8.64 3.30
C ILE A 244 -17.29 8.05 4.41
N MET A 245 -17.44 6.76 4.71
CA MET A 245 -16.54 6.03 5.60
C MET A 245 -15.37 5.46 4.80
N PRO A 246 -14.19 6.09 4.83
CA PRO A 246 -13.04 5.62 4.05
C PRO A 246 -12.39 4.39 4.69
N ALA A 247 -11.48 3.72 3.96
CA ALA A 247 -10.52 2.83 4.59
C ALA A 247 -9.54 3.63 5.46
N LEU A 248 -8.94 3.01 6.48
CA LEU A 248 -7.93 3.65 7.33
C LEU A 248 -6.68 4.04 6.52
N GLU A 249 -6.35 3.29 5.50
CA GLU A 249 -5.31 3.62 4.52
C GLU A 249 -5.58 4.98 3.88
N THR A 250 -6.77 5.17 3.33
CA THR A 250 -7.20 6.42 2.71
C THR A 250 -7.21 7.58 3.72
N ALA A 251 -7.61 7.31 4.95
CA ALA A 251 -7.63 8.31 6.01
C ALA A 251 -6.23 8.87 6.32
N HIS A 252 -5.16 8.05 6.25
CA HIS A 252 -3.79 8.55 6.33
C HIS A 252 -3.48 9.55 5.21
N GLY A 253 -3.90 9.24 3.97
CA GLY A 253 -3.72 10.14 2.84
C GLY A 253 -4.48 11.47 2.98
N LEU A 254 -5.61 11.46 3.67
CA LEU A 254 -6.44 12.65 3.90
C LEU A 254 -5.95 13.53 5.06
N ALA A 255 -5.29 12.94 6.05
CA ALA A 255 -4.84 13.68 7.24
C ALA A 255 -4.05 14.96 6.91
N PRO A 256 -3.01 14.95 6.05
CA PRO A 256 -2.31 16.19 5.69
C PRO A 256 -3.18 17.22 4.98
N VAL A 257 -4.23 16.78 4.27
CA VAL A 257 -5.15 17.70 3.56
C VAL A 257 -5.94 18.52 4.55
N SER A 258 -6.52 17.89 5.57
CA SER A 258 -7.31 18.56 6.60
C SER A 258 -6.51 19.65 7.31
N TYR A 259 -5.24 19.38 7.64
CA TYR A 259 -4.40 20.38 8.32
C TYR A 259 -3.94 21.53 7.43
N THR A 260 -3.77 21.32 6.13
CA THR A 260 -3.28 22.35 5.22
C THR A 260 -4.42 23.23 4.69
N HIS A 261 -5.56 22.67 4.35
CA HIS A 261 -6.69 23.42 3.79
C HIS A 261 -7.50 24.18 4.84
N LEU A 262 -7.76 23.60 6.01
CA LEU A 262 -8.48 24.30 7.09
C LEU A 262 -7.72 25.54 7.55
N ARG A 263 -6.38 25.45 7.69
CA ARG A 263 -5.55 26.63 8.04
C ARG A 263 -5.52 27.69 6.94
N ALA A 264 -5.61 27.33 5.68
CA ALA A 264 -5.65 28.30 4.59
C ALA A 264 -6.97 29.10 4.56
N HIS A 265 -8.10 28.50 4.97
CA HIS A 265 -9.37 29.20 5.11
C HIS A 265 -9.47 30.07 6.37
N GLU A 266 -8.79 29.71 7.45
CA GLU A 266 -8.71 30.53 8.66
C GLU A 266 -7.86 31.79 8.47
N THR A 267 -7.01 31.86 7.44
CA THR A 267 -6.14 33.01 7.16
C THR A 267 -6.80 34.05 6.24
N ILE A 268 -8.03 33.80 5.75
CA ILE A 268 -8.79 34.67 4.84
C ILE A 268 -9.97 35.38 5.55
N LEU A 269 -10.15 35.17 6.84
CA LEU A 269 -11.06 35.92 7.71
C LEU A 269 -10.27 36.82 8.65
#